data_d860b03bdf9e20d920f308b5d7ae19e6
#
_entry.id   d860b03bdf9e20d920f308b5d7ae19e6
#
_cell.length_a   1.000
_cell.length_b   1.000
_cell.length_c   1.000
_cell.angle_alpha   90.00
_cell.angle_beta   90.00
_cell.angle_gamma   90.00
#
_symmetry.space_group_name_H-M   'P 1'
#
loop_
_entity.id
_entity.type
_entity.pdbx_description
1 polymer ?
#
loop_
_entity_poly.entity_id
_entity_poly.type
_entity_poly.pdbx_seq_one_letter_code
_entity_poly.pdbx_strand_id
1 'polypeptide(L)'
;MALLTTELLTKNFGSLQAVSRVDLEVDERKVYSIIGPNGAGKTTLFNLISGHLEPTSGAVTFQGRTINGLKPYQISHLGIGRSFQLNNLFPALNVFENVRLAIQSRYPARFDLFKHVRRYKMIDERADAIVDKIGLSRFSDKESQYLSHGDKRLLEVGIALATDPVLLLMDEPTSGMAPDETAMMIEFIKGLAKELTIILIEHKMNVVMSISDRLIVMHQGMVISRGDPAEVQADPKVKRAYLGGIE
;
A
#
# COMPACT_ATOMS: atom_id res chain seq x y z
N MET A 1 6.74 19.76 -3.05
CA MET A 1 7.92 18.88 -2.84
C MET A 1 7.44 17.44 -2.96
N ALA A 2 8.21 16.59 -3.64
CA ALA A 2 7.85 15.17 -3.71
C ALA A 2 7.87 14.53 -2.33
N LEU A 3 6.85 13.74 -2.02
CA LEU A 3 6.76 12.97 -0.78
C LEU A 3 7.72 11.79 -0.78
N LEU A 4 7.84 11.10 -1.92
CA LEU A 4 8.75 9.98 -2.13
C LEU A 4 9.43 10.12 -3.48
N THR A 5 10.74 9.87 -3.51
CA THR A 5 11.51 9.76 -4.76
C THR A 5 12.33 8.47 -4.78
N THR A 6 12.56 7.95 -5.97
CA THR A 6 13.59 6.93 -6.18
C THR A 6 14.57 7.42 -7.24
N GLU A 7 15.85 7.15 -7.03
CA GLU A 7 16.93 7.57 -7.91
C GLU A 7 17.73 6.35 -8.36
N LEU A 8 17.70 6.04 -9.66
CA LEU A 8 18.38 4.92 -10.29
C LEU A 8 18.21 3.60 -9.51
N LEU A 9 17.03 3.44 -8.92
CA LEU A 9 16.72 2.33 -8.02
C LEU A 9 16.83 0.99 -8.77
N THR A 10 17.69 0.11 -8.27
CA THR A 10 18.01 -1.16 -8.93
C THR A 10 17.98 -2.30 -7.94
N LYS A 11 17.39 -3.44 -8.35
CA LYS A 11 17.44 -4.69 -7.60
C LYS A 11 17.77 -5.86 -8.49
N ASN A 12 18.83 -6.56 -8.16
CA ASN A 12 19.26 -7.79 -8.80
C ASN A 12 19.06 -8.99 -7.88
N PHE A 13 18.62 -10.10 -8.43
CA PHE A 13 18.59 -11.42 -7.79
C PHE A 13 19.50 -12.35 -8.64
N GLY A 14 20.76 -12.49 -8.24
CA GLY A 14 21.75 -13.12 -9.08
C GLY A 14 21.90 -12.39 -10.42
N SER A 15 21.69 -13.09 -11.52
CA SER A 15 21.72 -12.53 -12.89
C SER A 15 20.42 -11.83 -13.30
N LEU A 16 19.31 -12.02 -12.56
CA LEU A 16 18.03 -11.42 -12.87
C LEU A 16 17.97 -9.99 -12.32
N GLN A 17 17.81 -9.00 -13.20
CA GLN A 17 17.56 -7.61 -12.83
C GLN A 17 16.04 -7.36 -12.73
N ALA A 18 15.49 -7.49 -11.52
CA ALA A 18 14.05 -7.38 -11.27
C ALA A 18 13.54 -5.93 -11.23
N VAL A 19 14.40 -4.98 -10.88
CA VAL A 19 14.16 -3.53 -10.97
C VAL A 19 15.43 -2.90 -11.52
N SER A 20 15.31 -2.08 -12.56
CA SER A 20 16.42 -1.53 -13.33
C SER A 20 16.32 -0.02 -13.44
N ARG A 21 17.16 0.69 -12.69
CA ARG A 21 17.34 2.15 -12.74
C ARG A 21 16.02 2.92 -12.72
N VAL A 22 15.12 2.56 -11.80
CA VAL A 22 13.79 3.18 -11.70
C VAL A 22 13.89 4.51 -10.98
N ASP A 23 13.46 5.58 -11.67
CA ASP A 23 13.30 6.92 -11.14
C ASP A 23 11.80 7.24 -11.02
N LEU A 24 11.35 7.49 -9.78
CA LEU A 24 9.98 7.88 -9.47
C LEU A 24 9.98 9.18 -8.69
N GLU A 25 8.91 9.93 -8.87
CA GLU A 25 8.55 11.08 -8.08
C GLU A 25 7.08 11.00 -7.73
N VAL A 26 6.76 11.01 -6.44
CA VAL A 26 5.42 10.86 -5.90
C VAL A 26 5.09 12.09 -5.08
N ASP A 27 4.10 12.86 -5.54
CA ASP A 27 3.57 14.02 -4.83
C ASP A 27 2.57 13.62 -3.75
N GLU A 28 2.34 14.52 -2.79
CA GLU A 28 1.35 14.32 -1.75
C GLU A 28 -0.09 14.32 -2.27
N ARG A 29 -0.95 13.56 -1.57
CA ARG A 29 -2.42 13.52 -1.77
C ARG A 29 -2.84 13.22 -3.19
N LYS A 30 -2.19 12.21 -3.78
CA LYS A 30 -2.52 11.65 -5.09
C LYS A 30 -2.53 10.13 -5.02
N VAL A 31 -3.29 9.53 -5.92
CA VAL A 31 -3.30 8.09 -6.15
C VAL A 31 -2.42 7.78 -7.34
N TYR A 32 -1.38 7.01 -7.10
CA TYR A 32 -0.47 6.46 -8.11
C TYR A 32 -0.79 4.98 -8.30
N SER A 33 -1.12 4.57 -9.51
CA SER A 33 -1.23 3.14 -9.83
C SER A 33 0.00 2.66 -10.58
N ILE A 34 0.55 1.53 -10.14
CA ILE A 34 1.63 0.83 -10.82
C ILE A 34 1.05 -0.38 -11.52
N ILE A 35 1.14 -0.40 -12.84
CA ILE A 35 0.65 -1.49 -13.67
C ILE A 35 1.77 -2.12 -14.51
N GLY A 36 1.50 -3.26 -15.09
CA GLY A 36 2.44 -3.99 -15.94
C GLY A 36 2.17 -5.49 -15.91
N PRO A 37 2.71 -6.25 -16.86
CA PRO A 37 2.55 -7.70 -16.90
C PRO A 37 3.15 -8.39 -15.67
N ASN A 38 2.84 -9.68 -15.50
CA ASN A 38 3.46 -10.49 -14.46
C ASN A 38 4.98 -10.54 -14.70
N GLY A 39 5.76 -10.44 -13.62
CA GLY A 39 7.21 -10.35 -13.69
C GLY A 39 7.78 -8.98 -14.06
N ALA A 40 6.94 -7.94 -14.23
CA ALA A 40 7.42 -6.59 -14.57
C ALA A 40 8.22 -5.89 -13.45
N GLY A 41 8.29 -6.45 -12.23
CA GLY A 41 9.04 -5.89 -11.11
C GLY A 41 8.20 -5.08 -10.11
N LYS A 42 6.88 -5.01 -10.26
CA LYS A 42 5.96 -4.20 -9.42
C LYS A 42 6.10 -4.52 -7.92
N THR A 43 5.92 -5.79 -7.54
CA THR A 43 6.02 -6.24 -6.14
C THR A 43 7.46 -6.06 -5.60
N THR A 44 8.48 -6.22 -6.46
CA THR A 44 9.87 -5.94 -6.07
C THR A 44 10.05 -4.46 -5.74
N LEU A 45 9.50 -3.55 -6.55
CA LEU A 45 9.53 -2.11 -6.29
C LEU A 45 8.82 -1.76 -4.96
N PHE A 46 7.64 -2.34 -4.70
CA PHE A 46 6.94 -2.19 -3.41
C PHE A 46 7.78 -2.66 -2.23
N ASN A 47 8.45 -3.81 -2.38
CA ASN A 47 9.30 -4.37 -1.33
C ASN A 47 10.54 -3.48 -1.07
N LEU A 48 11.07 -2.81 -2.09
CA LEU A 48 12.15 -1.84 -1.94
C LEU A 48 11.69 -0.58 -1.19
N ILE A 49 10.53 -0.01 -1.56
CA ILE A 49 9.97 1.17 -0.90
C ILE A 49 9.61 0.88 0.55
N SER A 50 9.09 -0.31 0.85
CA SER A 50 8.67 -0.69 2.20
C SER A 50 9.77 -1.33 3.06
N GLY A 51 11.02 -1.42 2.55
CA GLY A 51 12.17 -1.96 3.27
C GLY A 51 12.18 -3.47 3.49
N HIS A 52 11.30 -4.21 2.80
CA HIS A 52 11.34 -5.68 2.80
C HIS A 52 12.48 -6.23 1.95
N LEU A 53 12.99 -5.41 1.03
CA LEU A 53 14.18 -5.69 0.24
C LEU A 53 15.12 -4.48 0.28
N GLU A 54 16.41 -4.74 0.34
CA GLU A 54 17.43 -3.71 0.15
C GLU A 54 17.76 -3.55 -1.34
N PRO A 55 17.93 -2.33 -1.86
CA PRO A 55 18.34 -2.10 -3.23
C PRO A 55 19.77 -2.60 -3.46
N THR A 56 20.06 -3.07 -4.66
CA THR A 56 21.43 -3.38 -5.10
C THR A 56 22.20 -2.08 -5.36
N SER A 57 21.52 -1.07 -5.89
CA SER A 57 22.05 0.30 -6.07
C SER A 57 20.91 1.31 -6.20
N GLY A 58 21.22 2.59 -6.14
CA GLY A 58 20.26 3.67 -6.14
C GLY A 58 19.70 3.96 -4.75
N ALA A 59 18.76 4.88 -4.67
CA ALA A 59 18.21 5.37 -3.42
C ALA A 59 16.69 5.45 -3.43
N VAL A 60 16.09 5.28 -2.25
CA VAL A 60 14.70 5.64 -1.95
C VAL A 60 14.74 6.75 -0.91
N THR A 61 14.12 7.87 -1.21
CA THR A 61 14.03 9.02 -0.32
C THR A 61 12.56 9.31 0.01
N PHE A 62 12.24 9.42 1.28
CA PHE A 62 10.91 9.73 1.79
C PHE A 62 10.98 10.96 2.68
N GLN A 63 10.16 11.98 2.39
CA GLN A 63 10.17 13.28 3.08
C GLN A 63 11.60 13.88 3.21
N GLY A 64 12.38 13.81 2.12
CA GLY A 64 13.75 14.33 2.09
C GLY A 64 14.79 13.46 2.82
N ARG A 65 14.41 12.33 3.39
CA ARG A 65 15.30 11.39 4.09
C ARG A 65 15.48 10.10 3.31
N THR A 66 16.72 9.69 3.07
CA THR A 66 17.03 8.36 2.50
C THR A 66 16.63 7.27 3.50
N ILE A 67 15.88 6.27 3.02
CA ILE A 67 15.34 5.17 3.83
C ILE A 67 15.98 3.81 3.51
N ASN A 68 16.99 3.77 2.65
CA ASN A 68 17.72 2.55 2.35
C ASN A 68 18.30 1.90 3.62
N GLY A 69 18.21 0.58 3.72
CA GLY A 69 18.72 -0.18 4.87
C GLY A 69 17.90 -0.08 6.15
N LEU A 70 16.84 0.74 6.17
CA LEU A 70 15.91 0.75 7.29
C LEU A 70 15.02 -0.50 7.27
N LYS A 71 14.72 -1.04 8.45
CA LYS A 71 13.80 -2.16 8.59
C LYS A 71 12.35 -1.73 8.38
N PRO A 72 11.44 -2.64 7.94
CA PRO A 72 10.04 -2.31 7.65
C PRO A 72 9.33 -1.58 8.80
N TYR A 73 9.56 -1.97 10.07
CA TYR A 73 8.96 -1.29 11.20
C TYR A 73 9.46 0.15 11.38
N GLN A 74 10.73 0.45 11.04
CA GLN A 74 11.28 1.81 11.07
C GLN A 74 10.65 2.67 9.98
N ILE A 75 10.48 2.11 8.78
CA ILE A 75 9.82 2.77 7.65
C ILE A 75 8.34 3.04 7.97
N SER A 76 7.66 2.09 8.61
CA SER A 76 6.29 2.30 9.09
C SER A 76 6.20 3.44 10.11
N HIS A 77 7.16 3.55 11.03
CA HIS A 77 7.21 4.68 11.99
C HIS A 77 7.48 6.04 11.33
N LEU A 78 8.11 6.06 10.15
CA LEU A 78 8.27 7.29 9.37
C LEU A 78 6.98 7.72 8.65
N GLY A 79 5.98 6.84 8.55
CA GLY A 79 4.69 7.15 7.94
C GLY A 79 4.44 6.46 6.58
N ILE A 80 5.17 5.40 6.25
CA ILE A 80 4.84 4.53 5.11
C ILE A 80 4.08 3.31 5.64
N GLY A 81 2.76 3.29 5.45
CA GLY A 81 1.92 2.12 5.71
C GLY A 81 1.87 1.20 4.51
N ARG A 82 1.71 -0.10 4.75
CA ARG A 82 1.48 -1.09 3.69
C ARG A 82 0.33 -1.99 4.08
N SER A 83 -0.68 -2.10 3.20
CA SER A 83 -1.66 -3.17 3.31
C SER A 83 -1.02 -4.46 2.77
N PHE A 84 -1.07 -5.51 3.54
CA PHE A 84 -0.47 -6.79 3.18
C PHE A 84 -1.50 -7.68 2.47
N GLN A 85 -1.05 -8.67 1.70
CA GLN A 85 -1.92 -9.74 1.21
C GLN A 85 -2.41 -10.59 2.41
N LEU A 86 -3.59 -11.19 2.31
CA LEU A 86 -4.46 -11.92 3.25
C LEU A 86 -3.84 -12.66 4.48
N ASN A 87 -2.52 -12.73 4.64
CA ASN A 87 -1.86 -13.56 5.65
C ASN A 87 -1.49 -12.85 6.95
N ASN A 88 -1.85 -11.58 7.12
CA ASN A 88 -1.41 -10.78 8.28
C ASN A 88 -2.53 -10.42 9.27
N LEU A 89 -3.71 -10.98 9.09
CA LEU A 89 -4.75 -10.90 10.10
C LEU A 89 -4.49 -11.94 11.19
N PHE A 90 -4.79 -11.58 12.42
CA PHE A 90 -4.88 -12.54 13.52
C PHE A 90 -6.26 -13.20 13.47
N PRO A 91 -6.39 -14.43 12.93
CA PRO A 91 -7.69 -14.99 12.56
C PRO A 91 -8.61 -15.23 13.76
N ALA A 92 -8.05 -15.54 14.92
CA ALA A 92 -8.77 -15.76 16.17
C ALA A 92 -9.10 -14.46 16.95
N LEU A 93 -8.58 -13.32 16.53
CA LEU A 93 -8.94 -12.04 17.11
C LEU A 93 -10.09 -11.41 16.33
N ASN A 94 -10.94 -10.66 17.02
CA ASN A 94 -12.01 -9.90 16.39
C ASN A 94 -11.46 -8.69 15.59
N VAL A 95 -12.32 -8.02 14.85
CA VAL A 95 -11.97 -6.84 14.02
C VAL A 95 -11.33 -5.75 14.87
N PHE A 96 -11.95 -5.41 16.00
CA PHE A 96 -11.46 -4.37 16.90
C PHE A 96 -10.06 -4.68 17.43
N GLU A 97 -9.83 -5.90 17.92
CA GLU A 97 -8.54 -6.30 18.47
C GLU A 97 -7.41 -6.34 17.44
N ASN A 98 -7.70 -6.72 16.19
CA ASN A 98 -6.74 -6.66 15.08
C ASN A 98 -6.26 -5.21 14.87
N VAL A 99 -7.18 -4.25 14.81
CA VAL A 99 -6.86 -2.82 14.63
C VAL A 99 -6.16 -2.27 15.89
N ARG A 100 -6.66 -2.61 17.08
CA ARG A 100 -6.09 -2.19 18.36
C ARG A 100 -4.62 -2.60 18.52
N LEU A 101 -4.27 -3.83 18.16
CA LEU A 101 -2.88 -4.31 18.18
C LEU A 101 -1.97 -3.49 17.26
N ALA A 102 -2.46 -3.14 16.06
CA ALA A 102 -1.70 -2.32 15.13
C ALA A 102 -1.42 -0.92 15.71
N ILE A 103 -2.42 -0.28 16.33
CA ILE A 103 -2.23 0.99 17.04
C ILE A 103 -1.21 0.82 18.16
N GLN A 104 -1.35 -0.23 18.96
CA GLN A 104 -0.49 -0.49 20.13
C GLN A 104 0.97 -0.66 19.71
N SER A 105 1.25 -1.22 18.55
CA SER A 105 2.62 -1.44 18.04
C SER A 105 3.44 -0.14 17.91
N ARG A 106 2.78 1.01 17.76
CA ARG A 106 3.44 2.33 17.69
C ARG A 106 3.88 2.89 19.04
N TYR A 107 3.36 2.34 20.12
CA TYR A 107 3.68 2.81 21.47
C TYR A 107 4.71 1.87 22.09
N PRO A 108 5.90 2.37 22.50
CA PRO A 108 6.88 1.53 23.14
C PRO A 108 6.28 0.92 24.42
N ALA A 109 6.50 -0.38 24.58
CA ALA A 109 6.10 -1.11 25.79
C ALA A 109 6.97 -0.62 26.97
N ARG A 110 6.58 0.51 27.59
CA ARG A 110 7.14 0.95 28.86
C ARG A 110 6.24 0.39 29.96
N PHE A 111 6.82 -0.34 30.88
CA PHE A 111 6.18 -0.78 32.13
C PHE A 111 5.94 0.43 33.03
N ASP A 112 4.93 1.22 32.73
CA ASP A 112 4.49 2.35 33.54
C ASP A 112 3.06 2.07 34.02
N LEU A 113 2.98 1.44 35.20
CA LEU A 113 1.73 0.97 35.82
C LEU A 113 0.70 2.09 36.02
N PHE A 114 1.12 3.35 36.16
CA PHE A 114 0.24 4.48 36.42
C PHE A 114 -0.26 5.23 35.18
N LYS A 115 0.44 5.13 34.05
CA LYS A 115 -0.01 5.72 32.77
C LYS A 115 -0.89 4.79 31.93
N HIS A 116 -1.05 3.57 32.36
CA HIS A 116 -1.67 2.48 31.62
C HIS A 116 -3.12 2.77 31.22
N VAL A 117 -3.97 3.24 32.14
CA VAL A 117 -5.43 3.38 31.93
C VAL A 117 -5.77 4.42 30.87
N ARG A 118 -5.16 5.63 30.93
CA ARG A 118 -5.42 6.69 29.94
C ARG A 118 -4.94 6.33 28.55
N ARG A 119 -3.83 5.59 28.45
CA ARG A 119 -3.29 5.13 27.16
C ARG A 119 -4.18 4.09 26.51
N TYR A 120 -4.72 3.15 27.30
CA TYR A 120 -5.65 2.15 26.79
C TYR A 120 -6.91 2.82 26.24
N LYS A 121 -7.51 3.74 26.96
CA LYS A 121 -8.71 4.46 26.50
C LYS A 121 -8.46 5.16 25.17
N MET A 122 -7.34 5.86 25.00
CA MET A 122 -6.99 6.51 23.71
C MET A 122 -6.78 5.50 22.58
N ILE A 123 -6.16 4.34 22.87
CA ILE A 123 -5.96 3.28 21.86
C ILE A 123 -7.31 2.71 21.43
N ASP A 124 -8.21 2.46 22.39
CA ASP A 124 -9.53 1.89 22.14
C ASP A 124 -10.40 2.87 21.35
N GLU A 125 -10.49 4.14 21.75
CA GLU A 125 -11.20 5.20 21.01
C GLU A 125 -10.72 5.33 19.56
N ARG A 126 -9.42 5.19 19.37
CA ARG A 126 -8.81 5.25 18.06
C ARG A 126 -9.07 3.98 17.23
N ALA A 127 -9.10 2.81 17.86
CA ALA A 127 -9.47 1.57 17.22
C ALA A 127 -10.91 1.61 16.72
N ASP A 128 -11.83 2.09 17.56
CA ASP A 128 -13.23 2.31 17.18
C ASP A 128 -13.35 3.26 15.97
N ALA A 129 -12.65 4.39 15.99
CA ALA A 129 -12.67 5.35 14.88
C ALA A 129 -12.15 4.75 13.56
N ILE A 130 -11.13 3.88 13.62
CA ILE A 130 -10.63 3.20 12.42
C ILE A 130 -11.61 2.12 11.95
N VAL A 131 -12.18 1.33 12.87
CA VAL A 131 -13.19 0.30 12.57
C VAL A 131 -14.41 0.95 11.91
N ASP A 132 -14.82 2.13 12.38
CA ASP A 132 -15.89 2.91 11.76
C ASP A 132 -15.48 3.43 10.37
N LYS A 133 -14.28 4.00 10.24
CA LYS A 133 -13.75 4.53 8.98
C LYS A 133 -13.69 3.47 7.87
N ILE A 134 -13.38 2.21 8.20
CA ILE A 134 -13.38 1.10 7.24
C ILE A 134 -14.76 0.42 7.07
N GLY A 135 -15.81 0.93 7.74
CA GLY A 135 -17.18 0.44 7.60
C GLY A 135 -17.46 -0.92 8.25
N LEU A 136 -16.62 -1.33 9.21
CA LEU A 136 -16.73 -2.66 9.87
C LEU A 136 -17.31 -2.59 11.29
N SER A 137 -17.91 -1.47 11.72
CA SER A 137 -18.46 -1.29 13.08
C SER A 137 -19.45 -2.40 13.48
N ARG A 138 -20.31 -2.83 12.56
CA ARG A 138 -21.26 -3.94 12.79
C ARG A 138 -20.58 -5.32 13.00
N PHE A 139 -19.30 -5.43 12.67
CA PHE A 139 -18.51 -6.65 12.79
C PHE A 139 -17.38 -6.51 13.81
N SER A 140 -17.38 -5.44 14.62
CA SER A 140 -16.31 -5.12 15.57
C SER A 140 -15.92 -6.31 16.44
N ASP A 141 -16.90 -7.04 16.98
CA ASP A 141 -16.69 -8.20 17.86
C ASP A 141 -16.56 -9.53 17.11
N LYS A 142 -16.68 -9.53 15.78
CA LYS A 142 -16.59 -10.75 14.99
C LYS A 142 -15.14 -11.13 14.73
N GLU A 143 -14.78 -12.39 14.98
CA GLU A 143 -13.45 -12.91 14.65
C GLU A 143 -13.16 -12.75 13.15
N SER A 144 -11.94 -12.30 12.83
CA SER A 144 -11.56 -11.96 11.46
C SER A 144 -11.58 -13.15 10.50
N GLN A 145 -11.43 -14.38 11.00
CA GLN A 145 -11.54 -15.60 10.17
C GLN A 145 -12.92 -15.78 9.53
N TYR A 146 -13.98 -15.28 10.16
CA TYR A 146 -15.37 -15.42 9.69
C TYR A 146 -15.86 -14.22 8.84
N LEU A 147 -15.00 -13.25 8.56
CA LEU A 147 -15.32 -12.16 7.66
C LEU A 147 -15.39 -12.63 6.20
N SER A 148 -16.16 -11.93 5.38
CA SER A 148 -16.11 -12.06 3.92
C SER A 148 -14.70 -11.70 3.40
N HIS A 149 -14.42 -12.03 2.14
CA HIS A 149 -13.14 -11.66 1.53
C HIS A 149 -12.99 -10.13 1.44
N GLY A 150 -14.05 -9.44 1.05
CA GLY A 150 -14.08 -7.98 0.99
C GLY A 150 -13.88 -7.32 2.35
N ASP A 151 -14.58 -7.82 3.40
CA ASP A 151 -14.42 -7.30 4.77
C ASP A 151 -12.98 -7.52 5.30
N LYS A 152 -12.36 -8.67 4.97
CA LYS A 152 -10.95 -8.93 5.30
C LYS A 152 -10.02 -7.92 4.65
N ARG A 153 -10.26 -7.57 3.38
CA ARG A 153 -9.48 -6.54 2.68
C ARG A 153 -9.64 -5.16 3.32
N LEU A 154 -10.87 -4.79 3.72
CA LEU A 154 -11.10 -3.54 4.47
C LEU A 154 -10.36 -3.55 5.80
N LEU A 155 -10.38 -4.68 6.54
CA LEU A 155 -9.65 -4.80 7.80
C LEU A 155 -8.13 -4.67 7.61
N GLU A 156 -7.55 -5.25 6.55
CA GLU A 156 -6.12 -5.09 6.21
C GLU A 156 -5.76 -3.62 5.98
N VAL A 157 -6.63 -2.88 5.27
CA VAL A 157 -6.45 -1.44 5.10
C VAL A 157 -6.57 -0.72 6.44
N GLY A 158 -7.52 -1.10 7.29
CA GLY A 158 -7.67 -0.56 8.65
C GLY A 158 -6.42 -0.74 9.51
N ILE A 159 -5.80 -1.92 9.47
CA ILE A 159 -4.54 -2.21 10.15
C ILE A 159 -3.40 -1.32 9.63
N ALA A 160 -3.34 -1.10 8.32
CA ALA A 160 -2.36 -0.19 7.74
C ALA A 160 -2.62 1.28 8.16
N LEU A 161 -3.88 1.72 8.19
CA LEU A 161 -4.28 3.05 8.67
C LEU A 161 -3.97 3.27 10.16
N ALA A 162 -4.02 2.20 10.96
CA ALA A 162 -3.67 2.23 12.39
C ALA A 162 -2.21 2.65 12.64
N THR A 163 -1.36 2.58 11.62
CA THR A 163 0.03 3.04 11.70
C THR A 163 0.20 4.53 11.37
N ASP A 164 -0.88 5.32 11.24
CA ASP A 164 -0.85 6.75 10.83
C ASP A 164 0.03 7.02 9.61
N PRO A 165 -0.26 6.38 8.49
CA PRO A 165 0.56 6.59 7.31
C PRO A 165 0.33 7.97 6.69
N VAL A 166 1.38 8.55 6.09
CA VAL A 166 1.31 9.66 5.15
C VAL A 166 1.28 9.12 3.72
N LEU A 167 1.93 7.97 3.52
CA LEU A 167 1.95 7.19 2.28
C LEU A 167 1.43 5.79 2.55
N LEU A 168 0.39 5.38 1.83
CA LEU A 168 -0.18 4.02 1.91
C LEU A 168 0.15 3.24 0.64
N LEU A 169 0.79 2.09 0.81
CA LEU A 169 1.09 1.13 -0.24
C LEU A 169 0.02 0.03 -0.24
N MET A 170 -0.68 -0.18 -1.36
CA MET A 170 -1.73 -1.19 -1.50
C MET A 170 -1.39 -2.16 -2.64
N ASP A 171 -1.36 -3.46 -2.34
CA ASP A 171 -1.04 -4.50 -3.33
C ASP A 171 -2.33 -5.26 -3.71
N GLU A 172 -2.84 -5.01 -4.92
CA GLU A 172 -4.06 -5.58 -5.49
C GLU A 172 -5.28 -5.49 -4.54
N PRO A 173 -5.67 -4.27 -4.09
CA PRO A 173 -6.72 -4.12 -3.08
C PRO A 173 -8.09 -4.65 -3.51
N THR A 174 -8.34 -4.79 -4.83
CA THR A 174 -9.63 -5.29 -5.36
C THR A 174 -9.58 -6.74 -5.85
N SER A 175 -8.47 -7.45 -5.60
CA SER A 175 -8.32 -8.84 -6.03
C SER A 175 -9.31 -9.76 -5.30
N GLY A 176 -10.01 -10.62 -6.07
CA GLY A 176 -10.98 -11.57 -5.52
C GLY A 176 -12.32 -10.97 -5.05
N MET A 177 -12.51 -9.66 -5.16
CA MET A 177 -13.76 -9.00 -4.79
C MET A 177 -14.85 -9.13 -5.87
N ALA A 178 -16.11 -9.22 -5.44
CA ALA A 178 -17.27 -9.08 -6.30
C ALA A 178 -17.36 -7.65 -6.89
N PRO A 179 -18.10 -7.43 -7.99
CA PRO A 179 -18.22 -6.11 -8.61
C PRO A 179 -18.68 -5.01 -7.65
N ASP A 180 -19.68 -5.28 -6.81
CA ASP A 180 -20.21 -4.31 -5.84
C ASP A 180 -19.19 -3.99 -4.74
N GLU A 181 -18.49 -5.00 -4.21
CA GLU A 181 -17.40 -4.82 -3.26
C GLU A 181 -16.24 -4.02 -3.87
N THR A 182 -15.93 -4.28 -5.17
CA THR A 182 -14.92 -3.52 -5.92
C THR A 182 -15.31 -2.05 -6.02
N ALA A 183 -16.57 -1.73 -6.33
CA ALA A 183 -17.06 -0.35 -6.41
C ALA A 183 -16.95 0.36 -5.04
N MET A 184 -17.31 -0.32 -3.96
CA MET A 184 -17.17 0.20 -2.60
C MET A 184 -15.70 0.48 -2.24
N MET A 185 -14.78 -0.43 -2.58
CA MET A 185 -13.34 -0.26 -2.34
C MET A 185 -12.78 0.92 -3.15
N ILE A 186 -13.22 1.12 -4.39
CA ILE A 186 -12.84 2.28 -5.21
C ILE A 186 -13.22 3.59 -4.52
N GLU A 187 -14.48 3.72 -4.08
CA GLU A 187 -14.93 4.94 -3.39
C GLU A 187 -14.23 5.14 -2.04
N PHE A 188 -13.93 4.06 -1.33
CA PHE A 188 -13.16 4.11 -0.10
C PHE A 188 -11.73 4.62 -0.36
N ILE A 189 -11.02 4.10 -1.38
CA ILE A 189 -9.67 4.57 -1.77
C ILE A 189 -9.70 6.05 -2.17
N LYS A 190 -10.70 6.49 -2.95
CA LYS A 190 -10.87 7.91 -3.30
C LYS A 190 -11.10 8.79 -2.07
N GLY A 191 -11.85 8.30 -1.09
CA GLY A 191 -12.03 8.96 0.20
C GLY A 191 -10.71 9.15 0.94
N LEU A 192 -9.90 8.09 1.04
CA LEU A 192 -8.60 8.11 1.69
C LEU A 192 -7.60 9.05 0.98
N ALA A 193 -7.65 9.13 -0.34
CA ALA A 193 -6.74 9.96 -1.14
C ALA A 193 -6.86 11.47 -0.84
N LYS A 194 -7.97 11.91 -0.25
CA LYS A 194 -8.13 13.30 0.21
C LYS A 194 -7.20 13.64 1.39
N GLU A 195 -6.81 12.63 2.15
CA GLU A 195 -6.00 12.77 3.37
C GLU A 195 -4.59 12.21 3.20
N LEU A 196 -4.43 11.16 2.39
CA LEU A 196 -3.22 10.36 2.25
C LEU A 196 -2.71 10.36 0.81
N THR A 197 -1.43 10.08 0.65
CA THR A 197 -0.88 9.65 -0.64
C THR A 197 -1.00 8.15 -0.75
N ILE A 198 -1.40 7.64 -1.90
CA ILE A 198 -1.59 6.21 -2.13
C ILE A 198 -0.78 5.76 -3.33
N ILE A 199 -0.01 4.70 -3.18
CA ILE A 199 0.56 3.95 -4.31
C ILE A 199 -0.06 2.57 -4.29
N LEU A 200 -0.66 2.15 -5.40
CA LEU A 200 -1.25 0.83 -5.49
C LEU A 200 -0.75 0.06 -6.71
N ILE A 201 -0.66 -1.25 -6.57
CA ILE A 201 -0.51 -2.18 -7.69
C ILE A 201 -1.89 -2.69 -8.04
N GLU A 202 -2.27 -2.59 -9.30
CA GLU A 202 -3.51 -3.15 -9.83
C GLU A 202 -3.32 -3.66 -11.26
N HIS A 203 -4.15 -4.62 -11.63
CA HIS A 203 -4.15 -5.19 -12.97
C HIS A 203 -5.51 -5.03 -13.69
N LYS A 204 -6.57 -4.68 -12.96
CA LYS A 204 -7.89 -4.40 -13.53
C LYS A 204 -7.90 -2.96 -14.08
N MET A 205 -7.82 -2.80 -15.40
CA MET A 205 -7.70 -1.49 -16.05
C MET A 205 -8.87 -0.55 -15.70
N ASN A 206 -10.08 -1.08 -15.59
CA ASN A 206 -11.26 -0.29 -15.21
C ASN A 206 -11.12 0.30 -13.80
N VAL A 207 -10.54 -0.43 -12.85
CA VAL A 207 -10.24 0.06 -11.48
C VAL A 207 -9.19 1.16 -11.58
N VAL A 208 -8.06 0.86 -12.23
CA VAL A 208 -6.95 1.80 -12.41
C VAL A 208 -7.42 3.13 -12.99
N MET A 209 -8.19 3.10 -14.08
CA MET A 209 -8.70 4.31 -14.73
C MET A 209 -9.69 5.10 -13.87
N SER A 210 -10.36 4.43 -12.93
CA SER A 210 -11.36 5.10 -12.07
C SER A 210 -10.79 5.78 -10.84
N ILE A 211 -9.59 5.37 -10.36
CA ILE A 211 -9.05 5.86 -9.08
C ILE A 211 -7.72 6.60 -9.20
N SER A 212 -6.99 6.47 -10.32
CA SER A 212 -5.62 6.98 -10.40
C SER A 212 -5.56 8.43 -10.85
N ASP A 213 -4.79 9.24 -10.13
CA ASP A 213 -4.35 10.57 -10.59
C ASP A 213 -3.14 10.45 -11.51
N ARG A 214 -2.31 9.43 -11.28
CA ARG A 214 -1.10 9.16 -12.06
C ARG A 214 -0.93 7.66 -12.28
N LEU A 215 -0.48 7.30 -13.46
CA LEU A 215 -0.22 5.93 -13.85
C LEU A 215 1.27 5.73 -14.12
N ILE A 216 1.81 4.62 -13.64
CA ILE A 216 3.19 4.19 -13.83
C ILE A 216 3.13 2.80 -14.46
N VAL A 217 3.73 2.63 -15.63
CA VAL A 217 3.77 1.34 -16.33
C VAL A 217 5.15 0.75 -16.23
N MET A 218 5.22 -0.44 -15.65
CA MET A 218 6.46 -1.23 -15.56
C MET A 218 6.46 -2.37 -16.57
N HIS A 219 7.64 -2.60 -17.17
CA HIS A 219 7.91 -3.73 -18.03
C HIS A 219 9.37 -4.16 -17.90
N GLN A 220 9.63 -5.44 -17.66
CA GLN A 220 10.99 -6.00 -17.50
C GLN A 220 11.88 -5.19 -16.53
N GLY A 221 11.33 -4.83 -15.37
CA GLY A 221 12.02 -4.08 -14.32
C GLY A 221 12.19 -2.58 -14.57
N MET A 222 11.73 -2.04 -15.66
CA MET A 222 11.85 -0.62 -16.03
C MET A 222 10.49 0.08 -16.05
N VAL A 223 10.49 1.38 -15.78
CA VAL A 223 9.34 2.24 -16.08
C VAL A 223 9.38 2.64 -17.55
N ILE A 224 8.36 2.21 -18.30
CA ILE A 224 8.27 2.47 -19.76
C ILE A 224 7.37 3.65 -20.10
N SER A 225 6.43 4.01 -19.21
CA SER A 225 5.56 5.16 -19.35
C SER A 225 5.06 5.62 -17.99
N ARG A 226 4.84 6.92 -17.81
CA ARG A 226 4.24 7.52 -16.62
C ARG A 226 3.53 8.82 -16.95
N GLY A 227 2.44 9.12 -16.29
CA GLY A 227 1.69 10.35 -16.51
C GLY A 227 0.22 10.22 -16.15
N ASP A 228 -0.58 11.00 -16.84
CA ASP A 228 -2.03 10.96 -16.73
C ASP A 228 -2.58 9.63 -17.26
N PRO A 229 -3.55 8.99 -16.61
CA PRO A 229 -4.06 7.69 -17.04
C PRO A 229 -4.48 7.63 -18.51
N ALA A 230 -5.14 8.68 -19.01
CA ALA A 230 -5.59 8.75 -20.41
C ALA A 230 -4.41 8.82 -21.41
N GLU A 231 -3.38 9.61 -21.08
CA GLU A 231 -2.17 9.73 -21.90
C GLU A 231 -1.38 8.43 -21.93
N VAL A 232 -1.20 7.82 -20.76
CA VAL A 232 -0.47 6.55 -20.63
C VAL A 232 -1.19 5.41 -21.36
N GLN A 233 -2.53 5.36 -21.31
CA GLN A 233 -3.32 4.37 -22.03
C GLN A 233 -3.17 4.51 -23.56
N ALA A 234 -2.97 5.73 -24.04
CA ALA A 234 -2.78 6.00 -25.47
C ALA A 234 -1.34 5.68 -25.96
N ASP A 235 -0.36 5.57 -25.05
CA ASP A 235 1.05 5.38 -25.38
C ASP A 235 1.29 4.06 -26.17
N PRO A 236 1.89 4.13 -27.36
CA PRO A 236 2.21 2.94 -28.15
C PRO A 236 3.14 1.94 -27.46
N LYS A 237 4.01 2.40 -26.56
CA LYS A 237 4.92 1.55 -25.77
C LYS A 237 4.11 0.68 -24.80
N VAL A 238 3.10 1.27 -24.16
CA VAL A 238 2.21 0.58 -23.23
C VAL A 238 1.39 -0.47 -23.98
N LYS A 239 0.79 -0.10 -25.10
CA LYS A 239 0.03 -1.04 -25.95
C LYS A 239 0.88 -2.25 -26.36
N ARG A 240 2.11 -2.03 -26.80
CA ARG A 240 3.04 -3.13 -27.18
C ARG A 240 3.42 -4.02 -25.99
N ALA A 241 3.65 -3.45 -24.80
CA ALA A 241 4.01 -4.21 -23.61
C ALA A 241 2.89 -5.15 -23.14
N TYR A 242 1.63 -4.79 -23.39
CA TYR A 242 0.47 -5.62 -23.06
C TYR A 242 0.05 -6.57 -24.21
N LEU A 243 0.29 -6.21 -25.47
CA LEU A 243 -0.08 -7.00 -26.65
C LEU A 243 1.06 -7.90 -27.14
N GLY A 244 2.32 -7.55 -26.83
CA GLY A 244 3.52 -8.29 -27.25
C GLY A 244 3.77 -9.62 -26.52
N GLY A 245 2.82 -10.10 -25.72
CA GLY A 245 2.82 -11.43 -25.13
C GLY A 245 2.04 -12.48 -25.95
N ILE A 246 1.65 -12.14 -27.18
CA ILE A 246 0.98 -13.03 -28.13
C ILE A 246 1.89 -13.14 -29.38
N GLU A 247 3.07 -13.73 -29.20
CA GLU A 247 3.84 -14.41 -30.22
C GLU A 247 4.35 -15.75 -29.69
#